data_e94eae120516d8c42ce8acc292c7a93e
#
_entry.id   e94eae120516d8c42ce8acc292c7a93e
#
_cell.length_a   1.000
_cell.length_b   1.000
_cell.length_c   1.000
_cell.angle_alpha   90.00
_cell.angle_beta   90.00
_cell.angle_gamma   90.00
#
_symmetry.space_group_name_H-M   'P 1'
#
loop_
_entity.id
_entity.type
_entity.pdbx_description
1 polymer ?
#
loop_
_entity_poly.entity_id
_entity_poly.type
_entity_poly.pdbx_seq_one_letter_code
_entity_poly.pdbx_strand_id
1 'polypeptide(L)'
;VLAETDRLFTCGYCRVRLYLLPQKFFRYRLPLASPARKDLVYFPYWRFKGILFSAGPAGVAHRVIDISRQACPNPAFPVSLGFRPQALRLRFVLPETPGYFVQPSLPLEKAAEVFTAPRGRRPPALQAQIGESVSLIYAPFYIGKKLIDGVLDRTLGGLLPESLHKGGLAGGPPHGRIDFISAVCPQCGWDLSGARASAVLNCRHCRTVWQPTAAGLRNIGCAHAAGAAGSRYLPFWRIRTAIQGLDERLADTLRTGNPRLRGPSDGGRQQRLRFWVPAFKLRPKSFLRLAGQLTFTPPRDGLLPEAPAEACYPVTLPVSEALESLPIHLANRLASPLGQAPWPLGLQVSAASCLLVYLPFDETAHELVLKSHPLAINRNALALAEAL
;
A
#
# COMPACT_ATOMS: atom_id res chain seq x y z
N VAL A 1 -18.61 9.27 -6.88
CA VAL A 1 -17.87 9.61 -5.67
C VAL A 1 -16.65 8.71 -5.63
N LEU A 2 -15.45 9.29 -5.54
CA LEU A 2 -14.19 8.56 -5.46
C LEU A 2 -13.92 8.18 -4.00
N ALA A 3 -13.51 6.93 -3.76
CA ALA A 3 -12.95 6.52 -2.49
C ALA A 3 -11.49 6.99 -2.38
N GLU A 4 -10.91 6.98 -1.17
CA GLU A 4 -9.53 7.42 -0.94
C GLU A 4 -8.50 6.60 -1.71
N THR A 5 -8.81 5.34 -1.96
CA THR A 5 -7.95 4.41 -2.72
C THR A 5 -8.17 4.46 -4.23
N ASP A 6 -9.20 5.14 -4.70
CA ASP A 6 -9.52 5.20 -6.14
C ASP A 6 -8.44 5.98 -6.90
N ARG A 7 -7.90 5.36 -7.91
CA ARG A 7 -6.89 5.94 -8.82
C ARG A 7 -7.41 6.04 -10.25
N LEU A 8 -8.16 5.03 -10.70
CA LEU A 8 -8.70 4.98 -12.04
C LEU A 8 -10.19 5.37 -12.02
N PHE A 9 -10.58 6.31 -12.87
CA PHE A 9 -11.97 6.67 -13.05
C PHE A 9 -12.30 6.96 -14.51
N THR A 10 -13.58 6.87 -14.84
CA THR A 10 -14.08 7.21 -16.17
C THR A 10 -14.79 8.55 -16.09
N CYS A 11 -14.42 9.49 -16.95
CA CYS A 11 -15.11 10.77 -17.05
C CYS A 11 -16.57 10.54 -17.44
N GLY A 12 -17.50 11.06 -16.66
CA GLY A 12 -18.94 10.90 -16.92
C GLY A 12 -19.41 11.62 -18.20
N TYR A 13 -18.64 12.61 -18.66
CA TYR A 13 -18.94 13.41 -19.84
C TYR A 13 -18.36 12.84 -21.14
N CYS A 14 -17.04 12.70 -21.22
CA CYS A 14 -16.35 12.24 -22.43
C CYS A 14 -15.98 10.75 -22.42
N ARG A 15 -16.29 10.03 -21.34
CA ARG A 15 -16.00 8.61 -21.09
C ARG A 15 -14.50 8.23 -21.14
N VAL A 16 -13.61 9.19 -21.26
CA VAL A 16 -12.17 8.96 -21.19
C VAL A 16 -11.81 8.40 -19.82
N ARG A 17 -10.96 7.38 -19.81
CA ARG A 17 -10.39 6.83 -18.58
C ARG A 17 -9.18 7.65 -18.16
N LEU A 18 -9.18 8.08 -16.93
CA LEU A 18 -8.14 8.91 -16.35
C LEU A 18 -7.59 8.23 -15.08
N TYR A 19 -6.28 8.28 -14.93
CA TYR A 19 -5.59 7.80 -13.74
C TYR A 19 -5.10 8.99 -12.91
N LEU A 20 -5.45 8.99 -11.62
CA LEU A 20 -5.10 10.03 -10.65
C LEU A 20 -3.71 9.78 -10.10
N LEU A 21 -2.85 10.79 -10.20
CA LEU A 21 -1.53 10.77 -9.58
C LEU A 21 -1.42 11.91 -8.56
N PRO A 22 -1.15 11.60 -7.29
CA PRO A 22 -0.73 12.62 -6.35
C PRO A 22 0.72 13.00 -6.63
N GLN A 23 1.11 14.25 -6.46
CA GLN A 23 2.52 14.65 -6.56
C GLN A 23 3.40 13.91 -5.54
N LYS A 24 2.94 13.75 -4.31
CA LYS A 24 3.57 12.93 -3.24
C LYS A 24 2.52 12.15 -2.47
N PHE A 25 1.43 12.82 -2.09
CA PHE A 25 0.29 12.27 -1.36
C PHE A 25 -0.97 13.03 -1.73
N PHE A 26 -2.13 12.41 -1.55
CA PHE A 26 -3.41 13.09 -1.74
C PHE A 26 -3.72 14.00 -0.57
N ARG A 27 -4.42 15.10 -0.88
CA ARG A 27 -4.94 16.06 0.08
C ARG A 27 -6.45 15.99 0.11
N TYR A 28 -6.97 15.72 1.28
CA TYR A 28 -8.41 15.66 1.51
C TYR A 28 -8.83 16.67 2.58
N ARG A 29 -10.12 17.01 2.59
CA ARG A 29 -10.74 17.73 3.68
C ARG A 29 -11.94 16.97 4.21
N LEU A 30 -12.18 17.11 5.51
CA LEU A 30 -13.42 16.67 6.14
C LEU A 30 -14.59 17.59 5.73
N PRO A 31 -15.83 17.08 5.72
CA PRO A 31 -17.01 17.89 5.46
C PRO A 31 -17.24 18.89 6.60
N LEU A 32 -17.93 19.98 6.29
CA LEU A 32 -18.47 20.92 7.27
C LEU A 32 -19.85 20.46 7.71
N ALA A 33 -20.18 20.63 9.00
CA ALA A 33 -21.52 20.40 9.51
C ALA A 33 -22.51 21.51 9.06
N SER A 34 -22.01 22.73 8.93
CA SER A 34 -22.75 23.93 8.59
C SER A 34 -22.06 24.70 7.46
N PRO A 35 -22.77 25.67 6.78
CA PRO A 35 -22.13 26.53 5.79
C PRO A 35 -20.86 27.21 6.33
N ALA A 36 -19.86 27.38 5.45
CA ALA A 36 -18.58 27.99 5.82
C ALA A 36 -18.77 29.42 6.36
N ARG A 37 -18.17 29.72 7.51
CA ARG A 37 -18.06 31.07 8.09
C ARG A 37 -16.74 31.73 7.68
N LYS A 38 -16.62 33.04 7.84
CA LYS A 38 -15.42 33.82 7.42
C LYS A 38 -14.13 33.44 8.18
N ASP A 39 -14.26 32.92 9.40
CA ASP A 39 -13.20 32.49 10.32
C ASP A 39 -12.78 31.01 10.14
N LEU A 40 -13.20 30.39 9.04
CA LEU A 40 -12.86 28.99 8.72
C LEU A 40 -11.37 28.81 8.45
N VAL A 41 -10.77 27.88 9.20
CA VAL A 41 -9.41 27.42 9.06
C VAL A 41 -9.39 25.92 8.89
N TYR A 42 -8.62 25.44 7.94
CA TYR A 42 -8.37 24.01 7.72
C TYR A 42 -7.03 23.63 8.33
N PHE A 43 -7.05 22.80 9.39
CA PHE A 43 -5.87 22.37 10.10
C PHE A 43 -5.40 21.00 9.60
N PRO A 44 -4.08 20.80 9.30
CA PRO A 44 -3.57 19.60 8.63
C PRO A 44 -3.28 18.45 9.59
N TYR A 45 -3.63 17.24 9.15
CA TYR A 45 -3.32 15.99 9.84
C TYR A 45 -2.76 14.98 8.85
N TRP A 46 -1.63 14.37 9.17
CA TRP A 46 -1.16 13.17 8.49
C TRP A 46 -2.07 12.00 8.85
N ARG A 47 -2.49 11.23 7.88
CA ARG A 47 -3.16 9.94 8.06
C ARG A 47 -2.32 8.84 7.46
N PHE A 48 -2.15 7.77 8.23
CA PHE A 48 -1.48 6.55 7.84
C PHE A 48 -2.46 5.40 7.92
N LYS A 49 -2.64 4.68 6.83
CA LYS A 49 -3.49 3.50 6.73
C LYS A 49 -2.66 2.38 6.12
N GLY A 50 -2.73 1.17 6.70
CA GLY A 50 -1.99 0.01 6.21
C GLY A 50 -1.82 -1.06 7.27
N ILE A 51 -0.92 -2.00 7.01
CA ILE A 51 -0.57 -3.09 7.90
C ILE A 51 0.90 -2.97 8.27
N LEU A 52 1.19 -2.82 9.57
CA LEU A 52 2.55 -2.88 10.09
C LEU A 52 2.86 -4.32 10.48
N PHE A 53 3.81 -4.92 9.81
CA PHE A 53 4.43 -6.18 10.20
C PHE A 53 5.65 -5.92 11.08
N SER A 54 5.84 -6.77 12.07
CA SER A 54 6.98 -6.72 12.98
C SER A 54 7.52 -8.12 13.19
N ALA A 55 8.80 -8.32 12.96
CA ALA A 55 9.46 -9.59 13.18
C ALA A 55 10.38 -9.53 14.40
N GLY A 56 10.38 -10.60 15.17
CA GLY A 56 11.19 -10.77 16.36
C GLY A 56 11.41 -12.24 16.68
N PRO A 57 12.04 -12.57 17.81
CA PRO A 57 12.31 -13.97 18.22
C PRO A 57 11.06 -14.87 18.27
N ALA A 58 9.90 -14.29 18.59
CA ALA A 58 8.62 -15.00 18.66
C ALA A 58 7.93 -15.18 17.29
N GLY A 59 8.57 -14.75 16.19
CA GLY A 59 8.01 -14.81 14.85
C GLY A 59 7.54 -13.46 14.32
N VAL A 60 6.61 -13.50 13.36
CA VAL A 60 6.04 -12.31 12.71
C VAL A 60 4.68 -11.97 13.31
N ALA A 61 4.61 -10.80 13.90
CA ALA A 61 3.36 -10.17 14.34
C ALA A 61 2.89 -9.12 13.32
N HIS A 62 1.61 -8.76 13.38
CA HIS A 62 1.06 -7.70 12.55
C HIS A 62 0.01 -6.88 13.31
N ARG A 63 -0.17 -5.64 12.90
CA ARG A 63 -1.29 -4.80 13.33
C ARG A 63 -1.80 -3.95 12.17
N VAL A 64 -3.09 -3.75 12.11
CA VAL A 64 -3.71 -2.78 11.21
C VAL A 64 -3.51 -1.38 11.79
N ILE A 65 -3.10 -0.46 10.96
CA ILE A 65 -2.91 0.95 11.28
C ILE A 65 -3.93 1.75 10.47
N ASP A 66 -4.73 2.56 11.13
CA ASP A 66 -5.51 3.64 10.53
C ASP A 66 -5.59 4.77 11.57
N ILE A 67 -4.59 5.62 11.53
CA ILE A 67 -4.39 6.64 12.54
C ILE A 67 -4.05 7.98 11.90
N SER A 68 -4.44 9.05 12.57
CA SER A 68 -4.11 10.41 12.16
C SER A 68 -3.34 11.14 13.25
N ARG A 69 -2.50 12.08 12.85
CA ARG A 69 -1.74 12.94 13.74
C ARG A 69 -1.56 14.33 13.15
N GLN A 70 -1.48 15.34 14.00
CA GLN A 70 -1.21 16.71 13.58
C GLN A 70 0.01 16.77 12.65
N ALA A 71 -0.14 17.43 11.52
CA ALA A 71 0.95 17.75 10.61
C ALA A 71 1.61 19.11 10.93
N CYS A 72 1.06 19.83 11.91
CA CYS A 72 1.60 21.05 12.49
C CYS A 72 1.36 20.96 14.02
N PRO A 73 2.36 20.59 14.84
CA PRO A 73 2.18 20.43 16.27
C PRO A 73 1.68 21.72 16.91
N ASN A 74 0.47 21.67 17.49
CA ASN A 74 -0.16 22.81 18.17
C ASN A 74 -1.09 22.30 19.26
N PRO A 75 -0.90 22.66 20.54
CA PRO A 75 -1.66 22.14 21.66
C PRO A 75 -3.14 22.60 21.69
N ALA A 76 -3.50 23.66 20.98
CA ALA A 76 -4.87 24.13 20.91
C ALA A 76 -5.79 23.24 20.07
N PHE A 77 -5.21 22.47 19.14
CA PHE A 77 -5.97 21.58 18.27
C PHE A 77 -5.91 20.13 18.76
N PRO A 78 -6.88 19.27 18.43
CA PRO A 78 -6.85 17.85 18.74
C PRO A 78 -5.59 17.17 18.20
N VAL A 79 -4.97 16.31 18.98
CA VAL A 79 -3.74 15.58 18.58
C VAL A 79 -4.00 14.66 17.38
N SER A 80 -5.23 14.12 17.27
CA SER A 80 -5.65 13.24 16.18
C SER A 80 -7.11 13.50 15.82
N LEU A 81 -7.52 12.99 14.64
CA LEU A 81 -8.90 13.08 14.17
C LEU A 81 -9.78 11.92 14.70
N GLY A 82 -9.18 10.93 15.40
CA GLY A 82 -9.90 9.73 15.81
C GLY A 82 -10.47 8.98 14.61
N PHE A 83 -11.70 8.51 14.72
CA PHE A 83 -12.41 7.75 13.67
C PHE A 83 -13.05 8.60 12.56
N ARG A 84 -12.94 9.94 12.61
CA ARG A 84 -13.58 10.82 11.62
C ARG A 84 -13.19 10.53 10.17
N PRO A 85 -11.92 10.28 9.84
CA PRO A 85 -11.55 9.97 8.46
C PRO A 85 -12.12 8.65 7.93
N GLN A 86 -12.52 7.74 8.81
CA GLN A 86 -13.14 6.46 8.46
C GLN A 86 -14.65 6.58 8.33
N ALA A 87 -15.28 7.38 9.21
CA ALA A 87 -16.73 7.53 9.29
C ALA A 87 -17.29 8.56 8.30
N LEU A 88 -16.48 9.51 7.86
CA LEU A 88 -16.93 10.64 7.06
C LEU A 88 -16.39 10.55 5.63
N ARG A 89 -17.20 11.07 4.69
CA ARG A 89 -16.78 11.15 3.29
C ARG A 89 -15.73 12.24 3.11
N LEU A 90 -14.52 11.85 2.78
CA LEU A 90 -13.43 12.76 2.43
C LEU A 90 -13.70 13.42 1.06
N ARG A 91 -13.29 14.69 0.92
CA ARG A 91 -13.33 15.42 -0.35
C ARG A 91 -11.92 15.88 -0.70
N PHE A 92 -11.56 15.82 -1.97
CA PHE A 92 -10.29 16.38 -2.43
C PHE A 92 -10.20 17.87 -2.12
N VAL A 93 -9.00 18.31 -1.74
CA VAL A 93 -8.65 19.73 -1.68
C VAL A 93 -8.21 20.13 -3.09
N LEU A 94 -8.96 21.04 -3.69
CA LEU A 94 -8.69 21.60 -5.01
C LEU A 94 -8.19 23.04 -4.85
N PRO A 95 -7.49 23.60 -5.82
CA PRO A 95 -7.01 25.00 -5.77
C PRO A 95 -8.15 26.03 -5.50
N GLU A 96 -9.37 25.72 -5.95
CA GLU A 96 -10.56 26.55 -5.79
C GLU A 96 -11.26 26.34 -4.45
N THR A 97 -10.80 25.41 -3.60
CA THR A 97 -11.44 25.14 -2.32
C THR A 97 -11.34 26.38 -1.40
N PRO A 98 -12.46 27.00 -1.00
CA PRO A 98 -12.41 28.19 -0.17
C PRO A 98 -11.96 27.85 1.25
N GLY A 99 -11.23 28.76 1.87
CA GLY A 99 -10.77 28.65 3.26
C GLY A 99 -9.28 28.96 3.43
N TYR A 100 -8.87 29.05 4.68
CA TYR A 100 -7.46 29.22 5.04
C TYR A 100 -6.85 27.88 5.42
N PHE A 101 -5.85 27.42 4.69
CA PHE A 101 -5.21 26.12 4.89
C PHE A 101 -3.87 26.31 5.61
N VAL A 102 -3.77 25.77 6.82
CA VAL A 102 -2.52 25.78 7.60
C VAL A 102 -1.52 24.85 6.94
N GLN A 103 -0.27 25.32 6.79
CA GLN A 103 0.79 24.51 6.19
C GLN A 103 1.30 23.45 7.17
N PRO A 104 1.55 22.21 6.69
CA PRO A 104 2.19 21.20 7.51
C PRO A 104 3.65 21.61 7.79
N SER A 105 4.02 21.68 9.07
CA SER A 105 5.39 21.95 9.52
C SER A 105 6.15 20.68 9.91
N LEU A 106 5.43 19.59 10.22
CA LEU A 106 6.02 18.28 10.52
C LEU A 106 6.16 17.48 9.22
N PRO A 107 7.40 17.17 8.77
CA PRO A 107 7.63 16.34 7.60
C PRO A 107 6.98 14.96 7.74
N LEU A 108 6.59 14.37 6.59
CA LEU A 108 5.95 13.06 6.55
C LEU A 108 6.79 11.97 7.21
N GLU A 109 8.09 11.98 6.96
CA GLU A 109 9.06 11.00 7.46
C GLU A 109 9.08 11.01 9.00
N LYS A 110 9.15 12.19 9.61
CA LYS A 110 9.10 12.35 11.07
C LYS A 110 7.74 11.96 11.67
N ALA A 111 6.65 12.23 10.94
CA ALA A 111 5.34 11.78 11.38
C ALA A 111 5.26 10.24 11.31
N ALA A 112 5.81 9.60 10.28
CA ALA A 112 5.84 8.16 10.12
C ALA A 112 6.60 7.44 11.24
N GLU A 113 7.73 7.98 11.70
CA GLU A 113 8.51 7.44 12.82
C GLU A 113 7.66 7.24 14.09
N VAL A 114 6.75 8.16 14.38
CA VAL A 114 5.86 8.04 15.53
C VAL A 114 4.90 6.88 15.42
N PHE A 115 4.49 6.51 14.21
CA PHE A 115 3.54 5.43 13.96
C PHE A 115 4.22 4.07 13.92
N THR A 116 5.46 4.04 13.49
CA THR A 116 6.30 2.83 13.46
C THR A 116 7.04 2.60 14.78
N ALA A 117 7.05 3.59 15.70
CA ALA A 117 7.71 3.47 16.98
C ALA A 117 7.32 2.17 17.70
N PRO A 118 8.32 1.41 18.20
CA PRO A 118 8.08 0.16 18.90
C PRO A 118 7.24 0.40 20.16
N ARG A 119 6.19 -0.40 20.34
CA ARG A 119 5.41 -0.43 21.57
C ARG A 119 5.87 -1.61 22.41
N GLY A 120 6.76 -1.39 23.34
CA GLY A 120 7.26 -2.43 24.23
C GLY A 120 8.70 -2.23 24.66
N ARG A 121 9.15 -3.05 25.63
CA ARG A 121 10.50 -2.96 26.20
C ARG A 121 11.63 -3.36 25.22
N ARG A 122 11.29 -4.17 24.20
CA ARG A 122 12.27 -4.58 23.17
C ARG A 122 11.78 -4.17 21.80
N PRO A 123 12.54 -3.37 21.04
CA PRO A 123 12.19 -3.06 19.68
C PRO A 123 12.20 -4.33 18.82
N PRO A 124 11.31 -4.45 17.82
CA PRO A 124 11.35 -5.56 16.88
C PRO A 124 12.65 -5.48 16.07
N ALA A 125 13.18 -6.63 15.69
CA ALA A 125 14.39 -6.70 14.87
C ALA A 125 14.15 -6.14 13.44
N LEU A 126 12.91 -6.19 12.98
CA LEU A 126 12.50 -5.77 11.65
C LEU A 126 11.06 -5.30 11.64
N GLN A 127 10.79 -4.27 10.84
CA GLN A 127 9.44 -3.79 10.55
C GLN A 127 9.27 -3.52 9.06
N ALA A 128 8.06 -3.74 8.54
CA ALA A 128 7.65 -3.30 7.21
C ALA A 128 6.18 -2.87 7.24
N GLN A 129 5.87 -1.83 6.49
CA GLN A 129 4.50 -1.33 6.32
C GLN A 129 4.02 -1.69 4.93
N ILE A 130 2.85 -2.33 4.83
CA ILE A 130 2.34 -2.91 3.59
C ILE A 130 0.88 -2.56 3.42
N GLY A 131 0.46 -2.35 2.16
CA GLY A 131 -0.89 -1.91 1.84
C GLY A 131 -1.12 -0.48 2.29
N GLU A 132 -0.05 0.32 2.35
CA GLU A 132 -0.09 1.66 2.90
C GLU A 132 -0.78 2.67 1.98
N SER A 133 -1.49 3.58 2.60
CA SER A 133 -1.86 4.85 2.00
C SER A 133 -1.54 5.98 2.98
N VAL A 134 -0.84 6.99 2.48
CA VAL A 134 -0.55 8.20 3.21
C VAL A 134 -1.33 9.34 2.59
N SER A 135 -2.02 10.11 3.42
CA SER A 135 -2.76 11.28 2.98
C SER A 135 -2.64 12.42 4.00
N LEU A 136 -2.83 13.63 3.51
CA LEU A 136 -2.95 14.82 4.34
C LEU A 136 -4.43 15.20 4.42
N ILE A 137 -4.99 15.13 5.63
CA ILE A 137 -6.39 15.45 5.87
C ILE A 137 -6.49 16.80 6.56
N TYR A 138 -7.24 17.70 5.98
CA TYR A 138 -7.57 18.99 6.54
C TYR A 138 -8.90 18.92 7.29
N ALA A 139 -8.84 19.15 8.59
CA ALA A 139 -10.03 19.27 9.43
C ALA A 139 -10.45 20.74 9.54
N PRO A 140 -11.74 21.05 9.36
CA PRO A 140 -12.24 22.41 9.48
C PRO A 140 -12.40 22.82 10.94
N PHE A 141 -11.94 24.02 11.28
CA PHE A 141 -12.12 24.65 12.57
C PHE A 141 -12.51 26.12 12.39
N TYR A 142 -13.21 26.68 13.36
CA TYR A 142 -13.44 28.12 13.47
C TYR A 142 -12.65 28.67 14.66
N ILE A 143 -11.84 29.69 14.39
CA ILE A 143 -10.96 30.32 15.39
C ILE A 143 -11.56 31.66 15.80
N GLY A 144 -12.17 31.68 16.97
CA GLY A 144 -12.67 32.87 17.64
C GLY A 144 -12.13 32.97 19.07
N LYS A 145 -12.91 33.42 20.02
CA LYS A 145 -12.53 33.36 21.47
C LYS A 145 -12.34 31.93 21.94
N LYS A 146 -12.98 30.99 21.28
CA LYS A 146 -12.86 29.54 21.48
C LYS A 146 -12.68 28.84 20.15
N LEU A 147 -12.04 27.67 20.18
CA LEU A 147 -11.95 26.81 19.02
C LEU A 147 -13.25 26.02 18.86
N ILE A 148 -13.85 26.06 17.65
CA ILE A 148 -15.02 25.29 17.31
C ILE A 148 -14.65 24.26 16.24
N ASP A 149 -15.03 23.01 16.47
CA ASP A 149 -14.88 21.93 15.51
C ASP A 149 -15.93 22.10 14.40
N GLY A 150 -15.48 22.34 13.18
CA GLY A 150 -16.39 22.56 12.04
C GLY A 150 -17.07 21.30 11.51
N VAL A 151 -16.63 20.10 11.94
CA VAL A 151 -17.29 18.83 11.62
C VAL A 151 -18.42 18.52 12.57
N LEU A 152 -18.24 18.81 13.87
CA LEU A 152 -19.19 18.48 14.93
C LEU A 152 -20.04 19.67 15.36
N ASP A 153 -19.70 20.87 14.89
CA ASP A 153 -20.23 22.17 15.33
C ASP A 153 -20.21 22.32 16.86
N ARG A 154 -19.11 21.92 17.49
CA ARG A 154 -18.93 21.90 18.94
C ARG A 154 -17.68 22.66 19.36
N THR A 155 -17.81 23.42 20.46
CA THR A 155 -16.67 24.09 21.08
C THR A 155 -15.70 23.06 21.66
N LEU A 156 -14.40 23.26 21.39
CA LEU A 156 -13.31 22.46 21.91
C LEU A 156 -12.55 23.28 22.96
N GLY A 157 -12.41 22.72 24.19
CA GLY A 157 -11.58 23.30 25.24
C GLY A 157 -12.03 24.66 25.80
N GLY A 158 -11.09 25.31 26.48
CA GLY A 158 -11.24 26.64 27.09
C GLY A 158 -11.04 27.80 26.10
N LEU A 159 -10.73 28.98 26.66
CA LEU A 159 -10.36 30.16 25.88
C LEU A 159 -9.05 29.92 25.15
N LEU A 160 -8.98 30.33 23.89
CA LEU A 160 -7.76 30.29 23.12
C LEU A 160 -6.78 31.38 23.61
N PRO A 161 -5.47 31.14 23.56
CA PRO A 161 -4.49 32.19 23.73
C PRO A 161 -4.69 33.31 22.71
N GLU A 162 -4.53 34.57 23.13
CA GLU A 162 -4.64 35.71 22.21
C GLU A 162 -3.69 35.64 21.02
N SER A 163 -2.56 34.95 21.19
CA SER A 163 -1.61 34.68 20.11
C SER A 163 -2.13 33.72 19.05
N LEU A 164 -3.15 32.92 19.33
CA LEU A 164 -3.73 31.98 18.39
C LEU A 164 -4.88 32.62 17.61
N HIS A 165 -4.53 33.30 16.56
CA HIS A 165 -5.47 33.82 15.59
C HIS A 165 -5.06 33.36 14.17
N LYS A 166 -5.93 33.52 13.19
CA LYS A 166 -5.71 33.07 11.82
C LYS A 166 -4.36 33.55 11.23
N GLY A 167 -3.94 34.76 11.52
CA GLY A 167 -2.66 35.33 11.08
C GLY A 167 -1.42 34.79 11.81
N GLY A 168 -1.59 34.13 12.96
CA GLY A 168 -0.51 33.50 13.71
C GLY A 168 -0.17 32.06 13.26
N LEU A 169 -0.99 31.48 12.37
CA LEU A 169 -0.75 30.17 11.78
C LEU A 169 -0.21 30.36 10.35
N ALA A 170 0.97 29.82 10.07
CA ALA A 170 1.50 29.83 8.71
C ALA A 170 0.58 29.06 7.77
N GLY A 171 0.10 29.72 6.71
CA GLY A 171 -0.85 29.10 5.79
C GLY A 171 -1.33 30.07 4.69
N GLY A 172 -2.36 29.68 3.98
CA GLY A 172 -2.88 30.45 2.86
C GLY A 172 -3.95 29.69 2.07
N PRO A 173 -4.08 29.98 0.77
CA PRO A 173 -4.91 29.18 -0.13
C PRO A 173 -4.40 27.73 -0.19
N PRO A 174 -5.25 26.79 -0.59
CA PRO A 174 -4.86 25.40 -0.65
C PRO A 174 -3.75 25.18 -1.66
N HIS A 175 -2.75 24.39 -1.27
CA HIS A 175 -1.67 23.96 -2.15
C HIS A 175 -1.85 22.50 -2.54
N GLY A 176 -1.55 22.15 -3.77
CA GLY A 176 -1.52 20.80 -4.28
C GLY A 176 -2.29 20.65 -5.56
N ARG A 177 -1.66 20.01 -6.51
CA ARG A 177 -2.24 19.66 -7.79
C ARG A 177 -2.46 18.15 -7.84
N ILE A 178 -3.56 17.76 -8.40
CA ILE A 178 -3.82 16.38 -8.80
C ILE A 178 -3.52 16.31 -10.28
N ASP A 179 -2.56 15.47 -10.64
CA ASP A 179 -2.23 15.23 -12.03
C ASP A 179 -3.03 14.03 -12.54
N PHE A 180 -3.41 14.10 -13.80
CA PHE A 180 -4.20 13.08 -14.46
C PHE A 180 -3.40 12.54 -15.65
N ILE A 181 -3.37 11.22 -15.79
CA ILE A 181 -2.82 10.56 -16.97
C ILE A 181 -3.97 9.87 -17.69
N SER A 182 -4.04 10.08 -19.00
CA SER A 182 -4.95 9.34 -19.86
C SER A 182 -4.59 7.85 -19.83
N ALA A 183 -5.55 6.99 -19.52
CA ALA A 183 -5.34 5.54 -19.46
C ALA A 183 -5.44 4.91 -20.86
N VAL A 184 -4.61 5.41 -21.80
CA VAL A 184 -4.48 4.92 -23.17
C VAL A 184 -3.13 4.23 -23.33
N CYS A 185 -3.11 3.07 -23.95
CA CYS A 185 -1.90 2.29 -24.16
C CYS A 185 -0.89 3.01 -25.07
N PRO A 186 0.31 3.34 -24.61
CA PRO A 186 1.30 4.00 -25.45
C PRO A 186 1.77 3.18 -26.66
N GLN A 187 1.62 1.86 -26.60
CA GLN A 187 2.07 0.96 -27.67
C GLN A 187 1.05 0.81 -28.79
N CYS A 188 -0.26 0.76 -28.51
CA CYS A 188 -1.27 0.45 -29.52
C CYS A 188 -2.46 1.42 -29.56
N GLY A 189 -2.49 2.43 -28.70
CA GLY A 189 -3.56 3.42 -28.65
C GLY A 189 -4.88 2.94 -28.03
N TRP A 190 -4.96 1.68 -27.56
CA TRP A 190 -6.19 1.12 -27.00
C TRP A 190 -6.36 1.53 -25.53
N ASP A 191 -7.59 1.53 -25.03
CA ASP A 191 -7.89 1.83 -23.62
C ASP A 191 -7.25 0.81 -22.68
N LEU A 192 -6.56 1.31 -21.67
CA LEU A 192 -6.05 0.50 -20.58
C LEU A 192 -7.15 0.15 -19.59
N SER A 193 -7.12 -1.07 -19.09
CA SER A 193 -8.10 -1.60 -18.13
C SER A 193 -7.47 -1.85 -16.77
N GLY A 194 -8.27 -1.64 -15.71
CA GLY A 194 -7.93 -1.89 -14.31
C GLY A 194 -9.15 -1.65 -13.43
N ALA A 195 -9.09 -2.07 -12.19
CA ALA A 195 -10.03 -1.66 -11.14
C ALA A 195 -9.70 -0.25 -10.64
N ARG A 196 -10.60 0.36 -9.88
CA ARG A 196 -10.41 1.72 -9.34
C ARG A 196 -9.11 1.88 -8.55
N ALA A 197 -8.75 0.91 -7.72
CA ALA A 197 -7.55 0.93 -6.88
C ALA A 197 -6.31 0.29 -7.54
N SER A 198 -6.33 0.03 -8.85
CA SER A 198 -5.21 -0.63 -9.53
C SER A 198 -3.94 0.22 -9.50
N ALA A 199 -2.82 -0.38 -9.10
CA ALA A 199 -1.48 0.21 -9.15
C ALA A 199 -0.82 0.06 -10.54
N VAL A 200 -1.34 -0.84 -11.37
CA VAL A 200 -0.93 -1.02 -12.77
C VAL A 200 -2.17 -1.26 -13.65
N LEU A 201 -2.04 -0.96 -14.92
CA LEU A 201 -3.11 -1.06 -15.93
C LEU A 201 -2.71 -2.05 -17.01
N ASN A 202 -3.67 -2.84 -17.50
CA ASN A 202 -3.45 -3.85 -18.52
C ASN A 202 -4.04 -3.40 -19.87
N CYS A 203 -3.27 -3.56 -20.93
CA CYS A 203 -3.79 -3.45 -22.28
C CYS A 203 -4.32 -4.82 -22.73
N ARG A 204 -5.62 -4.93 -22.98
CA ARG A 204 -6.22 -6.18 -23.46
C ARG A 204 -5.92 -6.45 -24.93
N HIS A 205 -5.59 -5.42 -25.72
CA HIS A 205 -5.33 -5.54 -27.16
C HIS A 205 -3.92 -6.07 -27.42
N CYS A 206 -2.86 -5.38 -26.90
CA CYS A 206 -1.48 -5.80 -27.12
C CYS A 206 -0.86 -6.58 -25.96
N ARG A 207 -1.67 -6.92 -24.92
CA ARG A 207 -1.31 -7.77 -23.78
C ARG A 207 -0.11 -7.27 -22.97
N THR A 208 0.09 -5.95 -22.95
CA THR A 208 1.13 -5.27 -22.18
C THR A 208 0.60 -4.73 -20.87
N VAL A 209 1.49 -4.50 -19.91
CA VAL A 209 1.15 -3.96 -18.59
C VAL A 209 1.90 -2.66 -18.35
N TRP A 210 1.17 -1.68 -17.81
CA TRP A 210 1.65 -0.31 -17.66
C TRP A 210 1.49 0.17 -16.22
N GLN A 211 2.55 0.74 -15.68
CA GLN A 211 2.56 1.38 -14.38
C GLN A 211 2.44 2.90 -14.57
N PRO A 212 1.40 3.54 -14.03
CA PRO A 212 1.32 5.01 -14.00
C PRO A 212 2.40 5.58 -13.06
N THR A 213 3.13 6.58 -13.55
CA THR A 213 4.18 7.31 -12.83
C THR A 213 4.06 8.81 -13.08
N ALA A 214 4.76 9.64 -12.32
CA ALA A 214 4.78 11.08 -12.55
C ALA A 214 5.31 11.48 -13.96
N ALA A 215 6.13 10.62 -14.58
CA ALA A 215 6.65 10.81 -15.93
C ALA A 215 5.74 10.23 -17.03
N GLY A 216 4.59 9.66 -16.68
CA GLY A 216 3.68 9.01 -17.62
C GLY A 216 3.54 7.51 -17.37
N LEU A 217 3.10 6.77 -18.38
CA LEU A 217 2.91 5.32 -18.33
C LEU A 217 4.23 4.60 -18.64
N ARG A 218 4.73 3.83 -17.67
CA ARG A 218 5.92 2.99 -17.80
C ARG A 218 5.53 1.56 -18.07
N ASN A 219 6.03 0.96 -19.16
CA ASN A 219 5.87 -0.48 -19.41
C ASN A 219 6.61 -1.28 -18.33
N ILE A 220 5.96 -2.34 -17.81
CA ILE A 220 6.57 -3.29 -16.87
C ILE A 220 6.53 -4.69 -17.43
N GLY A 221 7.60 -5.45 -17.19
CA GLY A 221 7.66 -6.85 -17.61
C GLY A 221 6.55 -7.67 -16.95
N CYS A 222 5.84 -8.46 -17.75
CA CYS A 222 4.82 -9.38 -17.26
C CYS A 222 4.93 -10.74 -17.93
N ALA A 223 4.34 -11.74 -17.29
CA ALA A 223 4.18 -13.07 -17.84
C ALA A 223 2.93 -13.75 -17.24
N HIS A 224 2.46 -14.82 -17.84
CA HIS A 224 1.41 -15.65 -17.26
C HIS A 224 1.71 -17.13 -17.44
N ALA A 225 1.22 -17.96 -16.54
CA ALA A 225 1.19 -19.41 -16.70
C ALA A 225 -0.03 -19.83 -17.52
N ALA A 226 0.10 -20.86 -18.34
CA ALA A 226 -1.03 -21.42 -19.08
C ALA A 226 -2.11 -21.91 -18.10
N GLY A 227 -3.37 -21.58 -18.39
CA GLY A 227 -4.54 -21.97 -17.61
C GLY A 227 -5.60 -22.63 -18.48
N ALA A 228 -6.61 -23.22 -17.83
CA ALA A 228 -7.81 -23.72 -18.52
C ALA A 228 -8.71 -22.56 -18.95
N ALA A 229 -9.57 -22.78 -19.92
CA ALA A 229 -10.59 -21.81 -20.30
C ALA A 229 -11.48 -21.48 -19.11
N GLY A 230 -11.70 -20.18 -18.85
CA GLY A 230 -12.49 -19.70 -17.72
C GLY A 230 -11.70 -19.55 -16.40
N SER A 231 -10.39 -19.87 -16.37
CA SER A 231 -9.58 -19.59 -15.18
C SER A 231 -9.52 -18.09 -14.92
N ARG A 232 -9.48 -17.73 -13.62
CA ARG A 232 -9.28 -16.36 -13.17
C ARG A 232 -7.81 -16.14 -12.82
N TYR A 233 -7.19 -15.14 -13.43
CA TYR A 233 -5.76 -14.89 -13.23
C TYR A 233 -5.50 -13.95 -12.06
N LEU A 234 -4.70 -14.42 -11.09
CA LEU A 234 -4.26 -13.62 -9.95
C LEU A 234 -2.80 -13.18 -10.14
N PRO A 235 -2.49 -11.88 -9.92
CA PRO A 235 -1.15 -11.33 -10.11
C PRO A 235 -0.25 -11.57 -8.90
N PHE A 236 1.03 -11.88 -9.18
CA PHE A 236 2.09 -12.02 -8.19
C PHE A 236 3.35 -11.31 -8.65
N TRP A 237 4.04 -10.61 -7.77
CA TRP A 237 5.39 -10.12 -8.01
C TRP A 237 6.38 -11.26 -7.82
N ARG A 238 7.02 -11.70 -8.90
CA ARG A 238 8.14 -12.61 -8.87
C ARG A 238 9.43 -11.81 -8.82
N ILE A 239 10.07 -11.79 -7.65
CA ILE A 239 11.22 -10.94 -7.35
C ILE A 239 12.45 -11.83 -7.19
N ARG A 240 13.44 -11.64 -8.07
CA ARG A 240 14.76 -12.28 -7.93
C ARG A 240 15.57 -11.46 -6.93
N THR A 241 16.13 -12.12 -5.93
CA THR A 241 16.86 -11.45 -4.85
C THR A 241 18.25 -12.01 -4.69
N ALA A 242 19.12 -11.20 -4.09
CA ALA A 242 20.37 -11.60 -3.47
C ALA A 242 20.23 -11.39 -1.96
N ILE A 243 20.55 -12.40 -1.17
CA ILE A 243 20.45 -12.39 0.29
C ILE A 243 21.88 -12.51 0.84
N GLN A 244 22.28 -11.55 1.68
CA GLN A 244 23.58 -11.53 2.34
C GLN A 244 23.37 -11.65 3.85
N GLY A 245 24.41 -12.14 4.57
CA GLY A 245 24.36 -12.29 6.03
C GLY A 245 23.64 -13.55 6.52
N LEU A 246 23.34 -14.51 5.63
CA LEU A 246 22.85 -15.82 6.04
C LEU A 246 24.02 -16.68 6.54
N ASP A 247 23.86 -17.25 7.73
CA ASP A 247 24.72 -18.35 8.18
C ASP A 247 24.32 -19.68 7.50
N GLU A 248 25.15 -20.71 7.63
CA GLU A 248 24.91 -22.01 6.98
C GLU A 248 23.61 -22.66 7.46
N ARG A 249 23.26 -22.56 8.74
CA ARG A 249 22.05 -23.17 9.30
C ARG A 249 20.78 -22.53 8.69
N LEU A 250 20.79 -21.21 8.55
CA LEU A 250 19.67 -20.48 7.92
C LEU A 250 19.61 -20.76 6.43
N ALA A 251 20.76 -20.84 5.77
CA ALA A 251 20.84 -21.24 4.36
C ALA A 251 20.28 -22.65 4.15
N ASP A 252 20.59 -23.61 5.02
CA ASP A 252 20.04 -24.96 4.96
C ASP A 252 18.53 -25.02 5.22
N THR A 253 18.06 -24.22 6.16
CA THR A 253 16.60 -24.09 6.41
C THR A 253 15.86 -23.61 5.15
N LEU A 254 16.42 -22.66 4.41
CA LEU A 254 15.88 -22.20 3.14
C LEU A 254 15.96 -23.26 2.04
N ARG A 255 17.06 -23.99 1.95
CA ARG A 255 17.28 -25.07 0.96
C ARG A 255 16.35 -26.26 1.18
N THR A 256 16.13 -26.65 2.42
CA THR A 256 15.21 -27.75 2.78
C THR A 256 13.79 -27.45 2.33
N GLY A 257 13.37 -26.20 2.38
CA GLY A 257 12.06 -25.76 1.90
C GLY A 257 11.95 -25.56 0.39
N ASN A 258 13.08 -25.47 -0.34
CA ASN A 258 13.05 -25.22 -1.78
C ASN A 258 14.15 -26.03 -2.50
N PRO A 259 13.81 -27.19 -3.10
CA PRO A 259 14.76 -28.04 -3.80
C PRO A 259 15.55 -27.34 -4.94
N ARG A 260 15.02 -26.26 -5.50
CA ARG A 260 15.68 -25.48 -6.56
C ARG A 260 16.83 -24.60 -6.05
N LEU A 261 16.96 -24.43 -4.72
CA LEU A 261 18.11 -23.76 -4.10
C LEU A 261 19.32 -24.71 -3.89
N ARG A 262 19.22 -25.96 -4.29
CA ARG A 262 20.26 -26.99 -4.13
C ARG A 262 21.42 -26.88 -5.13
N GLY A 263 21.62 -25.76 -5.83
CA GLY A 263 22.79 -25.51 -6.64
C GLY A 263 24.06 -25.32 -5.80
N PRO A 264 25.27 -25.57 -6.38
CA PRO A 264 26.53 -25.35 -5.67
C PRO A 264 26.57 -23.89 -5.18
N SER A 265 26.92 -23.71 -3.91
CA SER A 265 27.19 -22.41 -3.32
C SER A 265 28.48 -21.87 -3.96
N ASP A 266 28.38 -20.88 -4.83
CA ASP A 266 29.51 -20.05 -5.20
C ASP A 266 30.10 -19.43 -3.93
N GLY A 267 31.12 -20.02 -3.36
CA GLY A 267 31.99 -19.42 -2.34
C GLY A 267 31.32 -18.78 -1.11
N GLY A 268 30.18 -19.25 -0.68
CA GLY A 268 29.73 -19.13 0.71
C GLY A 268 29.05 -17.84 1.18
N ARG A 269 28.74 -16.83 0.38
CA ARG A 269 28.22 -15.56 0.95
C ARG A 269 26.93 -14.99 0.33
N GLN A 270 26.43 -15.49 -0.78
CA GLN A 270 25.25 -14.92 -1.43
C GLN A 270 24.27 -16.00 -1.86
N GLN A 271 23.09 -16.02 -1.27
CA GLN A 271 21.97 -16.88 -1.68
C GLN A 271 21.06 -16.14 -2.65
N ARG A 272 20.68 -16.78 -3.75
CA ARG A 272 19.71 -16.26 -4.72
C ARG A 272 18.37 -16.95 -4.51
N LEU A 273 17.35 -16.19 -4.14
CA LEU A 273 16.00 -16.68 -3.96
C LEU A 273 15.04 -15.92 -4.88
N ARG A 274 13.99 -16.59 -5.34
CA ARG A 274 12.89 -15.97 -6.09
C ARG A 274 11.68 -15.90 -5.19
N PHE A 275 11.42 -14.71 -4.65
CA PHE A 275 10.19 -14.47 -3.88
C PHE A 275 8.98 -14.33 -4.81
N TRP A 276 7.87 -14.87 -4.35
CA TRP A 276 6.56 -14.71 -4.95
C TRP A 276 5.69 -13.96 -3.94
N VAL A 277 5.36 -12.72 -4.23
CA VAL A 277 4.59 -11.87 -3.34
C VAL A 277 3.23 -11.58 -4.01
N PRO A 278 2.07 -11.80 -3.35
CA PRO A 278 0.79 -11.38 -3.90
C PRO A 278 0.83 -9.92 -4.31
N ALA A 279 0.49 -9.61 -5.57
CA ALA A 279 0.45 -8.25 -6.08
C ALA A 279 -0.89 -7.56 -5.77
N PHE A 280 -1.62 -8.05 -4.79
CA PHE A 280 -2.91 -7.56 -4.35
C PHE A 280 -3.01 -7.61 -2.82
N LYS A 281 -3.82 -6.69 -2.28
CA LYS A 281 -4.04 -6.61 -0.85
C LYS A 281 -4.75 -7.85 -0.33
N LEU A 282 -4.33 -8.33 0.83
CA LEU A 282 -4.88 -9.49 1.53
C LEU A 282 -4.80 -9.29 3.04
N ARG A 283 -5.59 -10.06 3.79
CA ARG A 283 -5.41 -10.17 5.23
C ARG A 283 -3.99 -10.67 5.54
N PRO A 284 -3.33 -10.14 6.58
CA PRO A 284 -1.91 -10.40 6.87
C PRO A 284 -1.51 -11.86 6.88
N LYS A 285 -2.28 -12.72 7.53
CA LYS A 285 -2.00 -14.17 7.59
C LYS A 285 -2.07 -14.83 6.21
N SER A 286 -3.04 -14.46 5.38
CA SER A 286 -3.18 -14.99 4.01
C SER A 286 -2.06 -14.48 3.11
N PHE A 287 -1.67 -13.21 3.24
CA PHE A 287 -0.55 -12.62 2.52
C PHE A 287 0.75 -13.37 2.77
N LEU A 288 1.12 -13.58 4.04
CA LEU A 288 2.33 -14.32 4.43
C LEU A 288 2.28 -15.78 3.98
N ARG A 289 1.12 -16.45 4.13
CA ARG A 289 0.94 -17.85 3.73
C ARG A 289 1.13 -18.03 2.22
N LEU A 290 0.46 -17.23 1.39
CA LEU A 290 0.55 -17.33 -0.07
C LEU A 290 1.96 -17.06 -0.56
N ALA A 291 2.57 -15.97 -0.08
CA ALA A 291 3.95 -15.65 -0.44
C ALA A 291 4.92 -16.77 -0.04
N GLY A 292 4.77 -17.31 1.16
CA GLY A 292 5.59 -18.43 1.64
C GLY A 292 5.42 -19.69 0.77
N GLN A 293 4.19 -20.12 0.54
CA GLN A 293 3.91 -21.31 -0.27
C GLN A 293 4.49 -21.19 -1.68
N LEU A 294 4.24 -20.10 -2.40
CA LEU A 294 4.74 -19.91 -3.76
C LEU A 294 6.25 -19.66 -3.84
N THR A 295 6.85 -19.07 -2.81
CA THR A 295 8.31 -18.84 -2.76
C THR A 295 9.06 -20.17 -2.57
N PHE A 296 8.59 -21.01 -1.66
CA PHE A 296 9.30 -22.26 -1.31
C PHE A 296 8.84 -23.46 -2.13
N THR A 297 7.64 -23.39 -2.73
CA THR A 297 7.16 -24.38 -3.71
C THR A 297 6.72 -23.63 -4.96
N PRO A 298 7.66 -23.10 -5.78
CA PRO A 298 7.30 -22.26 -6.91
C PRO A 298 6.59 -23.04 -8.01
N PRO A 299 5.68 -22.37 -8.76
CA PRO A 299 5.06 -22.95 -9.94
C PRO A 299 6.12 -23.45 -10.94
N ARG A 300 5.73 -24.44 -11.75
CA ARG A 300 6.58 -24.97 -12.83
C ARG A 300 6.87 -23.85 -13.83
N ASP A 301 8.05 -23.88 -14.45
CA ASP A 301 8.40 -22.96 -15.53
C ASP A 301 7.49 -23.25 -16.77
N GLY A 302 7.39 -22.32 -17.67
CA GLY A 302 6.47 -22.35 -18.82
C GLY A 302 5.60 -21.11 -18.89
N LEU A 303 6.20 -19.98 -18.47
CA LEU A 303 5.51 -18.67 -18.50
C LEU A 303 5.56 -18.08 -19.90
N LEU A 304 4.41 -17.63 -20.38
CA LEU A 304 4.28 -16.84 -21.60
C LEU A 304 4.58 -15.37 -21.30
N PRO A 305 5.42 -14.65 -22.09
CA PRO A 305 5.94 -13.33 -21.76
C PRO A 305 4.96 -12.19 -22.11
N GLU A 306 3.71 -12.32 -21.72
CA GLU A 306 2.63 -11.34 -21.94
C GLU A 306 1.56 -11.46 -20.84
N ALA A 307 0.64 -10.50 -20.76
CA ALA A 307 -0.52 -10.60 -19.87
C ALA A 307 -1.54 -11.63 -20.43
N PRO A 308 -2.31 -12.33 -19.59
CA PRO A 308 -3.36 -13.22 -20.06
C PRO A 308 -4.45 -12.45 -20.80
N ALA A 309 -5.13 -13.11 -21.73
CA ALA A 309 -6.29 -12.54 -22.43
C ALA A 309 -7.54 -12.50 -21.54
N GLU A 310 -7.62 -13.42 -20.60
CA GLU A 310 -8.74 -13.63 -19.70
C GLU A 310 -8.80 -12.57 -18.59
N ALA A 311 -9.84 -12.67 -17.76
CA ALA A 311 -10.05 -11.75 -16.66
C ALA A 311 -8.95 -11.87 -15.58
N CYS A 312 -8.26 -10.76 -15.33
CA CYS A 312 -7.24 -10.64 -14.30
C CYS A 312 -7.79 -9.99 -13.05
N TYR A 313 -7.40 -10.50 -11.90
CA TYR A 313 -7.59 -9.78 -10.64
C TYR A 313 -6.69 -8.52 -10.63
N PRO A 314 -7.17 -7.41 -10.08
CA PRO A 314 -6.41 -6.14 -10.11
C PRO A 314 -5.12 -6.22 -9.29
N VAL A 315 -4.08 -5.57 -9.77
CA VAL A 315 -2.86 -5.33 -9.00
C VAL A 315 -3.10 -4.14 -8.08
N THR A 316 -3.28 -4.38 -6.79
CA THR A 316 -3.53 -3.34 -5.79
C THR A 316 -2.39 -3.15 -4.80
N LEU A 317 -1.36 -4.01 -4.86
CA LEU A 317 -0.11 -3.87 -4.11
C LEU A 317 1.02 -3.47 -5.06
N PRO A 318 1.59 -2.26 -4.93
CA PRO A 318 2.72 -1.81 -5.74
C PRO A 318 3.97 -2.67 -5.54
N VAL A 319 4.87 -2.67 -6.52
CA VAL A 319 6.14 -3.41 -6.42
C VAL A 319 7.03 -2.89 -5.29
N SER A 320 6.98 -1.59 -4.98
CA SER A 320 7.72 -1.01 -3.85
C SER A 320 7.37 -1.68 -2.52
N GLU A 321 6.08 -1.81 -2.23
CA GLU A 321 5.60 -2.48 -1.01
C GLU A 321 5.92 -3.99 -1.01
N ALA A 322 5.85 -4.63 -2.18
CA ALA A 322 6.27 -6.02 -2.32
C ALA A 322 7.77 -6.19 -1.99
N LEU A 323 8.62 -5.24 -2.39
CA LEU A 323 10.04 -5.22 -2.06
C LEU A 323 10.28 -5.03 -0.55
N GLU A 324 9.56 -4.11 0.07
CA GLU A 324 9.62 -3.87 1.52
C GLU A 324 9.18 -5.09 2.35
N SER A 325 8.30 -5.92 1.79
CA SER A 325 7.82 -7.14 2.45
C SER A 325 8.82 -8.29 2.48
N LEU A 326 9.85 -8.29 1.63
CA LEU A 326 10.76 -9.43 1.47
C LEU A 326 11.44 -9.88 2.77
N PRO A 327 11.99 -8.98 3.59
CA PRO A 327 12.58 -9.37 4.87
C PRO A 327 11.56 -10.00 5.83
N ILE A 328 10.28 -9.54 5.79
CA ILE A 328 9.20 -10.11 6.61
C ILE A 328 8.86 -11.54 6.17
N HIS A 329 8.80 -11.81 4.85
CA HIS A 329 8.58 -13.17 4.34
C HIS A 329 9.71 -14.12 4.74
N LEU A 330 10.93 -13.63 4.69
CA LEU A 330 12.10 -14.39 5.12
C LEU A 330 12.05 -14.65 6.63
N ALA A 331 11.74 -13.63 7.44
CA ALA A 331 11.54 -13.76 8.87
C ALA A 331 10.46 -14.79 9.24
N ASN A 332 9.34 -14.73 8.54
CA ASN A 332 8.23 -15.67 8.75
C ASN A 332 8.62 -17.13 8.45
N ARG A 333 9.54 -17.35 7.51
CA ARG A 333 10.04 -18.69 7.19
C ARG A 333 11.10 -19.18 8.18
N LEU A 334 11.94 -18.28 8.67
CA LEU A 334 13.03 -18.59 9.59
C LEU A 334 12.59 -18.66 11.05
N ALA A 335 11.38 -18.15 11.36
CA ALA A 335 10.84 -18.20 12.72
C ALA A 335 10.72 -19.65 13.20
N SER A 336 11.41 -19.95 14.30
CA SER A 336 11.28 -21.25 14.98
C SER A 336 10.00 -21.27 15.80
N PRO A 337 9.25 -22.40 15.81
CA PRO A 337 8.12 -22.57 16.73
C PRO A 337 8.51 -22.45 18.21
N LEU A 338 9.79 -22.66 18.53
CA LEU A 338 10.31 -22.58 19.89
C LEU A 338 10.83 -21.19 20.28
N GLY A 339 10.76 -20.18 19.39
CA GLY A 339 11.17 -18.81 19.69
C GLY A 339 12.66 -18.60 19.99
N GLN A 340 13.50 -19.60 19.71
CA GLN A 340 14.90 -19.63 20.16
C GLN A 340 15.93 -19.23 19.10
N ALA A 341 15.52 -19.06 17.83
CA ALA A 341 16.46 -18.62 16.80
C ALA A 341 16.64 -17.09 16.89
N PRO A 342 17.85 -16.61 17.18
CA PRO A 342 18.13 -15.17 17.10
C PRO A 342 17.93 -14.74 15.64
N TRP A 343 17.24 -13.61 15.45
CA TRP A 343 17.17 -12.99 14.14
C TRP A 343 18.60 -12.62 13.71
N PRO A 344 19.05 -13.00 12.50
CA PRO A 344 20.39 -12.68 12.05
C PRO A 344 20.54 -11.16 11.90
N LEU A 345 21.29 -10.55 12.80
CA LEU A 345 21.69 -9.16 12.70
C LEU A 345 22.57 -9.00 11.45
N GLY A 346 22.19 -8.06 10.56
CA GLY A 346 22.93 -7.82 9.32
C GLY A 346 22.40 -8.55 8.07
N LEU A 347 21.26 -9.24 8.18
CA LEU A 347 20.61 -9.81 7.00
C LEU A 347 20.16 -8.69 6.04
N GLN A 348 20.66 -8.73 4.80
CA GLN A 348 20.29 -7.82 3.75
C GLN A 348 19.65 -8.57 2.58
N VAL A 349 18.49 -8.09 2.14
CA VAL A 349 17.78 -8.63 0.98
C VAL A 349 17.71 -7.54 -0.08
N SER A 350 18.39 -7.75 -1.20
CA SER A 350 18.39 -6.84 -2.34
C SER A 350 17.69 -7.45 -3.54
N ALA A 351 16.87 -6.67 -4.23
CA ALA A 351 16.19 -7.11 -5.44
C ALA A 351 17.08 -6.90 -6.66
N ALA A 352 17.23 -7.94 -7.48
CA ALA A 352 17.95 -7.88 -8.75
C ALA A 352 17.00 -7.65 -9.94
N SER A 353 15.79 -8.22 -9.90
CA SER A 353 14.76 -8.00 -10.92
C SER A 353 13.38 -8.34 -10.41
N CYS A 354 12.37 -7.68 -10.97
CA CYS A 354 10.95 -7.89 -10.67
C CYS A 354 10.21 -8.22 -11.96
N LEU A 355 9.29 -9.18 -11.89
CA LEU A 355 8.38 -9.54 -12.97
C LEU A 355 6.98 -9.72 -12.41
N LEU A 356 5.98 -9.14 -13.06
CA LEU A 356 4.58 -9.39 -12.71
C LEU A 356 4.13 -10.69 -13.38
N VAL A 357 3.74 -11.68 -12.58
CA VAL A 357 3.31 -12.99 -13.09
C VAL A 357 1.87 -13.25 -12.71
N TYR A 358 1.07 -13.61 -13.69
CA TYR A 358 -0.33 -14.00 -13.50
C TYR A 358 -0.43 -15.52 -13.45
N LEU A 359 -1.02 -16.03 -12.37
CA LEU A 359 -1.27 -17.47 -12.18
C LEU A 359 -2.75 -17.79 -12.36
N PRO A 360 -3.10 -18.88 -13.09
CA PRO A 360 -4.48 -19.27 -13.34
C PRO A 360 -5.07 -20.00 -12.12
N PHE A 361 -6.15 -19.49 -11.60
CA PHE A 361 -6.94 -20.09 -10.53
C PHE A 361 -8.29 -20.51 -11.07
N ASP A 362 -8.71 -21.72 -10.76
CA ASP A 362 -10.04 -22.20 -11.06
C ASP A 362 -11.01 -21.77 -9.96
N GLU A 363 -12.14 -21.24 -10.40
CA GLU A 363 -13.15 -20.72 -9.48
C GLU A 363 -14.11 -21.83 -9.08
N THR A 364 -14.26 -22.07 -7.78
CA THR A 364 -15.28 -22.90 -7.18
C THR A 364 -16.33 -22.04 -6.46
N ALA A 365 -17.33 -22.64 -5.86
CA ALA A 365 -18.36 -21.90 -5.12
C ALA A 365 -17.79 -20.98 -4.04
N HIS A 366 -16.73 -21.40 -3.34
CA HIS A 366 -16.20 -20.71 -2.16
C HIS A 366 -14.73 -20.29 -2.28
N GLU A 367 -13.97 -20.88 -3.20
CA GLU A 367 -12.53 -20.74 -3.27
C GLU A 367 -12.05 -20.55 -4.72
N LEU A 368 -10.88 -19.93 -4.83
CA LEU A 368 -10.04 -19.93 -6.01
C LEU A 368 -8.90 -20.93 -5.77
N VAL A 369 -8.76 -21.93 -6.62
CA VAL A 369 -7.81 -23.04 -6.45
C VAL A 369 -6.77 -23.01 -7.56
N LEU A 370 -5.49 -23.00 -7.19
CA LEU A 370 -4.37 -23.15 -8.12
C LEU A 370 -4.07 -24.65 -8.29
N LYS A 371 -4.58 -25.29 -9.36
CA LYS A 371 -4.45 -26.74 -9.58
C LYS A 371 -3.02 -27.26 -9.60
N SER A 372 -2.08 -26.46 -10.06
CA SER A 372 -0.65 -26.85 -10.09
C SER A 372 0.00 -26.90 -8.72
N HIS A 373 -0.70 -26.45 -7.66
CA HIS A 373 -0.18 -26.33 -6.29
C HIS A 373 -1.31 -26.53 -5.28
N PRO A 374 -1.02 -27.06 -4.09
CA PRO A 374 -1.99 -27.17 -3.00
C PRO A 374 -2.29 -25.78 -2.41
N LEU A 375 -2.83 -24.90 -3.23
CA LEU A 375 -3.07 -23.50 -2.89
C LEU A 375 -4.51 -23.13 -3.21
N ALA A 376 -5.25 -22.73 -2.18
CA ALA A 376 -6.58 -22.19 -2.30
C ALA A 376 -6.72 -20.85 -1.58
N ILE A 377 -7.54 -19.97 -2.12
CA ILE A 377 -7.86 -18.64 -1.58
C ILE A 377 -9.37 -18.53 -1.47
N ASN A 378 -9.87 -18.26 -0.26
CA ASN A 378 -11.30 -18.03 -0.06
C ASN A 378 -11.74 -16.75 -0.79
N ARG A 379 -12.83 -16.82 -1.56
CA ARG A 379 -13.36 -15.71 -2.37
C ARG A 379 -13.77 -14.52 -1.50
N ASN A 380 -14.36 -14.78 -0.33
CA ASN A 380 -14.73 -13.70 0.60
C ASN A 380 -13.50 -12.97 1.15
N ALA A 381 -12.36 -13.67 1.29
CA ALA A 381 -11.13 -13.03 1.74
C ALA A 381 -10.57 -12.03 0.70
N LEU A 382 -10.80 -12.27 -0.60
CA LEU A 382 -10.46 -11.32 -1.66
C LEU A 382 -11.42 -10.11 -1.67
N ALA A 383 -12.72 -10.35 -1.58
CA ALA A 383 -13.72 -9.28 -1.56
C ALA A 383 -13.54 -8.35 -0.35
N LEU A 384 -13.23 -8.89 0.82
CA LEU A 384 -12.94 -8.10 2.02
C LEU A 384 -11.62 -7.33 1.94
N ALA A 385 -10.67 -7.81 1.15
CA ALA A 385 -9.38 -7.15 0.97
C ALA A 385 -9.47 -5.88 0.09
N GLU A 386 -10.50 -5.77 -0.75
CA GLU A 386 -10.78 -4.54 -1.51
C GLU A 386 -11.22 -3.37 -0.61
N ALA A 387 -11.71 -3.67 0.60
CA ALA A 387 -12.11 -2.68 1.60
C ALA A 387 -10.95 -2.26 2.54
N LEU A 388 -9.82 -2.96 2.52
CA LEU A 388 -8.61 -2.63 3.28
C LEU A 388 -7.77 -1.59 2.51
#